data_635a1d587e3ab4a8dacb5f1d83aa385f
#
_entry.id   635a1d587e3ab4a8dacb5f1d83aa385f
#
_cell.length_a   1.000
_cell.length_b   1.000
_cell.length_c   1.000
_cell.angle_alpha   90.00
_cell.angle_beta   90.00
_cell.angle_gamma   90.00
#
_symmetry.space_group_name_H-M   'P 1'
#
loop_
_entity.id
_entity.type
_entity.pdbx_description
1 polymer ?
#
loop_
_entity_poly.entity_id
_entity_poly.type
_entity_poly.pdbx_seq_one_letter_code
_entity_poly.pdbx_strand_id
1 'polypeptide(L)'
;MAVLEMQRISICALKKDRKFILEKLQSLGVLEVDHVIGEDEDFKKMDTAGRRQGFEKAAVSADQALELLEKYVPEKKSMFAALEGKTLIEPEQERRVREERRDILRAAREIYELDRQRAEELAQIAKLENSIESLTTWLGLDVPMR
;
A
#
# COMPACT_ATOMS: atom_id res chain seq x y z
N MET A 1 -25.75 -20.99 22.37
CA MET A 1 -25.14 -20.79 21.04
C MET A 1 -26.25 -20.75 20.03
N ALA A 2 -26.41 -19.66 19.31
CA ALA A 2 -27.38 -19.61 18.20
C ALA A 2 -26.73 -20.29 16.99
N VAL A 3 -27.29 -21.37 16.51
CA VAL A 3 -26.88 -22.03 15.27
C VAL A 3 -27.66 -21.38 14.15
N LEU A 4 -26.97 -20.65 13.27
CA LEU A 4 -27.58 -20.13 12.05
C LEU A 4 -27.74 -21.27 11.04
N GLU A 5 -28.95 -21.43 10.51
CA GLU A 5 -29.19 -22.38 9.45
C GLU A 5 -28.59 -21.87 8.16
N MET A 6 -27.61 -22.58 7.62
CA MET A 6 -26.89 -22.22 6.39
C MET A 6 -27.33 -23.14 5.25
N GLN A 7 -27.55 -22.56 4.08
CA GLN A 7 -27.87 -23.31 2.86
C GLN A 7 -26.78 -23.11 1.82
N ARG A 8 -26.39 -24.18 1.13
CA ARG A 8 -25.45 -24.12 0.02
C ARG A 8 -26.19 -23.78 -1.27
N ILE A 9 -25.75 -22.73 -1.93
CA ILE A 9 -26.28 -22.30 -3.24
C ILE A 9 -25.16 -22.36 -4.27
N SER A 10 -25.49 -22.66 -5.51
CA SER A 10 -24.57 -22.61 -6.64
C SER A 10 -25.07 -21.60 -7.66
N ILE A 11 -24.19 -20.70 -8.10
CA ILE A 11 -24.53 -19.66 -9.06
C ILE A 11 -23.69 -19.88 -10.30
N CYS A 12 -24.34 -20.14 -11.42
CA CYS A 12 -23.69 -20.25 -12.73
C CYS A 12 -24.00 -18.99 -13.55
N ALA A 13 -22.96 -18.36 -14.11
CA ALA A 13 -23.11 -17.13 -14.87
C ALA A 13 -21.98 -16.97 -15.91
N LEU A 14 -22.17 -16.03 -16.82
CA LEU A 14 -21.13 -15.73 -17.83
C LEU A 14 -19.91 -15.05 -17.17
N LYS A 15 -18.73 -15.40 -17.64
CA LYS A 15 -17.46 -14.86 -17.13
C LYS A 15 -17.41 -13.33 -17.14
N LYS A 16 -18.04 -12.67 -18.11
CA LYS A 16 -18.12 -11.20 -18.18
C LYS A 16 -18.88 -10.57 -17.03
N ASP A 17 -19.90 -11.27 -16.51
CA ASP A 17 -20.80 -10.75 -15.45
C ASP A 17 -20.27 -11.06 -14.06
N ARG A 18 -19.18 -11.83 -13.94
CA ARG A 18 -18.59 -12.29 -12.69
C ARG A 18 -18.36 -11.16 -11.69
N LYS A 19 -17.78 -10.05 -12.15
CA LYS A 19 -17.44 -8.93 -11.26
C LYS A 19 -18.69 -8.32 -10.65
N PHE A 20 -19.69 -8.05 -11.48
CA PHE A 20 -20.97 -7.49 -11.05
C PHE A 20 -21.67 -8.40 -10.05
N ILE A 21 -21.71 -9.71 -10.33
CA ILE A 21 -22.33 -10.69 -9.43
C ILE A 21 -21.61 -10.74 -8.09
N LEU A 22 -20.27 -10.81 -8.08
CA LEU A 22 -19.50 -10.83 -6.84
C LEU A 22 -19.67 -9.54 -6.03
N GLU A 23 -19.72 -8.36 -6.66
CA GLU A 23 -20.01 -7.09 -5.98
C GLU A 23 -21.40 -7.08 -5.35
N LYS A 24 -22.40 -7.63 -6.05
CA LYS A 24 -23.75 -7.77 -5.50
C LYS A 24 -23.82 -8.75 -4.33
N LEU A 25 -23.17 -9.90 -4.45
CA LEU A 25 -23.09 -10.88 -3.37
C LEU A 25 -22.38 -10.32 -2.14
N GLN A 26 -21.28 -9.60 -2.35
CA GLN A 26 -20.54 -8.94 -1.27
C GLN A 26 -21.41 -7.88 -0.56
N SER A 27 -22.21 -7.12 -1.30
CA SER A 27 -23.09 -6.10 -0.72
C SER A 27 -24.20 -6.67 0.16
N LEU A 28 -24.55 -7.93 0.00
CA LEU A 28 -25.54 -8.61 0.86
C LEU A 28 -24.96 -8.96 2.25
N GLY A 29 -23.64 -9.18 2.35
CA GLY A 29 -22.97 -9.45 3.61
C GLY A 29 -23.35 -10.76 4.33
N VAL A 30 -24.11 -11.63 3.65
CA VAL A 30 -24.70 -12.86 4.23
C VAL A 30 -24.19 -14.14 3.55
N LEU A 31 -23.19 -14.04 2.68
CA LEU A 31 -22.70 -15.14 1.87
C LEU A 31 -21.23 -15.39 2.09
N GLU A 32 -20.88 -16.63 2.28
CA GLU A 32 -19.50 -17.11 2.22
C GLU A 32 -19.26 -17.74 0.84
N VAL A 33 -18.19 -17.32 0.17
CA VAL A 33 -17.83 -17.84 -1.16
C VAL A 33 -16.81 -18.95 -1.00
N ASP A 34 -17.24 -20.16 -1.29
CA ASP A 34 -16.38 -21.34 -1.27
C ASP A 34 -15.94 -21.74 -2.69
N HIS A 35 -14.94 -22.58 -2.78
CA HIS A 35 -14.48 -23.14 -4.05
C HIS A 35 -15.35 -24.34 -4.44
N VAL A 36 -15.72 -24.40 -5.71
CA VAL A 36 -16.31 -25.60 -6.28
C VAL A 36 -15.22 -26.69 -6.29
N ILE A 37 -15.37 -27.67 -5.42
CA ILE A 37 -14.51 -28.86 -5.38
C ILE A 37 -15.18 -29.88 -6.31
N GLY A 38 -14.76 -29.91 -7.56
CA GLY A 38 -15.23 -30.86 -8.55
C GLY A 38 -14.16 -31.07 -9.61
N GLU A 39 -14.02 -32.31 -10.05
CA GLU A 39 -13.11 -32.71 -11.14
C GLU A 39 -13.67 -32.38 -12.53
N ASP A 40 -14.65 -31.48 -12.64
CA ASP A 40 -15.21 -31.04 -13.89
C ASP A 40 -14.16 -30.29 -14.71
N GLU A 41 -13.75 -30.85 -15.83
CA GLU A 41 -12.78 -30.24 -16.75
C GLU A 41 -13.26 -28.88 -17.30
N ASP A 42 -14.57 -28.64 -17.28
CA ASP A 42 -15.19 -27.42 -17.78
C ASP A 42 -15.09 -26.22 -16.80
N PHE A 43 -14.91 -26.47 -15.51
CA PHE A 43 -14.83 -25.44 -14.48
C PHE A 43 -13.42 -25.33 -13.90
N LYS A 44 -12.59 -24.53 -14.56
CA LYS A 44 -11.22 -24.28 -14.10
C LYS A 44 -11.17 -23.10 -13.14
N LYS A 45 -10.43 -23.27 -12.04
CA LYS A 45 -10.12 -22.18 -11.11
C LYS A 45 -9.43 -21.04 -11.86
N MET A 46 -9.97 -19.83 -11.77
CA MET A 46 -9.35 -18.66 -12.40
C MET A 46 -8.10 -18.25 -11.62
N ASP A 47 -6.97 -18.17 -12.29
CA ASP A 47 -5.75 -17.62 -11.70
C ASP A 47 -5.92 -16.13 -11.40
N THR A 48 -5.87 -15.77 -10.14
CA THR A 48 -5.92 -14.40 -9.63
C THR A 48 -4.61 -13.98 -8.96
N ALA A 49 -3.59 -14.84 -8.95
CA ALA A 49 -2.33 -14.61 -8.24
C ALA A 49 -1.66 -13.30 -8.68
N GLY A 50 -1.56 -13.05 -9.97
CA GLY A 50 -0.95 -11.81 -10.49
C GLY A 50 -1.69 -10.55 -10.06
N ARG A 51 -3.03 -10.58 -10.02
CA ARG A 51 -3.83 -9.44 -9.54
C ARG A 51 -3.66 -9.24 -8.04
N ARG A 52 -3.70 -10.32 -7.26
CA ARG A 52 -3.48 -10.27 -5.82
C ARG A 52 -2.12 -9.69 -5.48
N GLN A 53 -1.06 -10.18 -6.13
CA GLN A 53 0.29 -9.64 -5.98
C GLN A 53 0.38 -8.15 -6.35
N GLY A 54 -0.34 -7.71 -7.39
CA GLY A 54 -0.42 -6.29 -7.75
C GLY A 54 -1.06 -5.41 -6.67
N PHE A 55 -2.08 -5.91 -5.99
CA PHE A 55 -2.69 -5.21 -4.85
C PHE A 55 -1.78 -5.22 -3.62
N GLU A 56 -1.16 -6.35 -3.31
CA GLU A 56 -0.22 -6.48 -2.19
C GLU A 56 0.97 -5.52 -2.34
N LYS A 57 1.57 -5.45 -3.53
CA LYS A 57 2.64 -4.48 -3.82
C LYS A 57 2.18 -3.03 -3.67
N ALA A 58 0.96 -2.72 -4.11
CA ALA A 58 0.42 -1.38 -3.98
C ALA A 58 0.16 -1.00 -2.51
N ALA A 59 -0.36 -1.94 -1.71
CA ALA A 59 -0.57 -1.74 -0.27
C ALA A 59 0.77 -1.51 0.44
N VAL A 60 1.76 -2.37 0.22
CA VAL A 60 3.10 -2.21 0.81
C VAL A 60 3.71 -0.85 0.43
N SER A 61 3.58 -0.43 -0.83
CA SER A 61 4.09 0.89 -1.25
C SER A 61 3.40 2.05 -0.53
N ALA A 62 2.10 1.96 -0.31
CA ALA A 62 1.36 2.99 0.41
C ALA A 62 1.72 3.00 1.91
N ASP A 63 1.79 1.83 2.55
CA ASP A 63 2.15 1.69 3.96
C ASP A 63 3.54 2.27 4.24
N GLN A 64 4.51 1.93 3.42
CA GLN A 64 5.85 2.46 3.53
C GLN A 64 5.90 3.99 3.36
N ALA A 65 5.15 4.57 2.42
CA ALA A 65 5.06 6.01 2.27
C ALA A 65 4.43 6.68 3.50
N LEU A 66 3.42 6.05 4.11
CA LEU A 66 2.81 6.51 5.36
C LEU A 66 3.82 6.47 6.52
N GLU A 67 4.62 5.40 6.64
CA GLU A 67 5.70 5.32 7.64
C GLU A 67 6.74 6.44 7.48
N LEU A 68 7.08 6.79 6.24
CA LEU A 68 7.96 7.94 5.98
C LEU A 68 7.31 9.25 6.41
N LEU A 69 6.04 9.47 6.04
CA LEU A 69 5.31 10.68 6.42
C LEU A 69 5.13 10.81 7.93
N GLU A 70 4.92 9.71 8.64
CA GLU A 70 4.77 9.71 10.10
C GLU A 70 6.01 10.27 10.83
N LYS A 71 7.21 10.14 10.23
CA LYS A 71 8.45 10.74 10.77
C LYS A 71 8.42 12.28 10.75
N TYR A 72 7.69 12.86 9.79
CA TYR A 72 7.63 14.33 9.60
C TYR A 72 6.36 14.94 10.18
N VAL A 73 5.25 14.21 10.09
CA VAL A 73 3.93 14.63 10.58
C VAL A 73 3.34 13.50 11.43
N PRO A 74 3.76 13.36 12.68
CA PRO A 74 3.24 12.31 13.55
C PRO A 74 1.75 12.53 13.81
N GLU A 75 0.94 11.54 13.42
CA GLU A 75 -0.47 11.53 13.77
C GLU A 75 -0.66 11.17 15.24
N LYS A 76 -1.56 11.88 15.91
CA LYS A 76 -1.99 11.53 17.28
C LYS A 76 -2.87 10.28 17.20
N LYS A 77 -2.27 9.11 17.24
CA LYS A 77 -3.02 7.86 17.34
C LYS A 77 -3.75 7.83 18.68
N SER A 78 -5.06 7.56 18.63
CA SER A 78 -5.82 7.29 19.85
C SER A 78 -5.22 6.07 20.55
N MET A 79 -5.05 6.15 21.89
CA MET A 79 -4.58 4.99 22.68
C MET A 79 -5.50 3.77 22.54
N PHE A 80 -6.73 3.97 22.09
CA PHE A 80 -7.74 2.93 21.88
C PHE A 80 -7.81 2.41 20.45
N ALA A 81 -7.03 2.97 19.51
CA ALA A 81 -7.05 2.54 18.08
C ALA A 81 -6.77 1.03 17.89
N ALA A 82 -5.96 0.44 18.79
CA ALA A 82 -5.70 -1.00 18.78
C ALA A 82 -6.89 -1.87 19.24
N LEU A 83 -7.84 -1.27 19.98
CA LEU A 83 -9.05 -1.95 20.49
C LEU A 83 -10.26 -1.76 19.57
N GLU A 84 -10.25 -0.78 18.68
CA GLU A 84 -11.38 -0.46 17.79
C GLU A 84 -11.59 -1.50 16.67
N GLY A 85 -10.67 -2.47 16.52
CA GLY A 85 -10.79 -3.52 15.51
C GLY A 85 -10.56 -3.00 14.08
N LYS A 86 -11.07 -3.72 13.10
CA LYS A 86 -10.98 -3.32 11.69
C LYS A 86 -12.00 -2.22 11.40
N THR A 87 -11.54 -1.11 10.85
CA THR A 87 -12.41 -0.02 10.41
C THR A 87 -13.34 -0.49 9.30
N LEU A 88 -14.62 -0.26 9.45
CA LEU A 88 -15.60 -0.48 8.39
C LEU A 88 -15.41 0.60 7.33
N ILE A 89 -15.21 0.16 6.10
CA ILE A 89 -15.05 1.05 4.95
C ILE A 89 -16.40 1.13 4.23
N GLU A 90 -16.94 2.34 4.12
CA GLU A 90 -18.14 2.59 3.35
C GLU A 90 -17.91 2.31 1.84
N PRO A 91 -18.91 1.78 1.12
CA PRO A 91 -18.80 1.47 -0.31
C PRO A 91 -18.38 2.67 -1.17
N GLU A 92 -18.75 3.87 -0.77
CA GLU A 92 -18.35 5.12 -1.47
C GLU A 92 -16.88 5.44 -1.27
N GLN A 93 -16.35 5.21 -0.07
CA GLN A 93 -14.93 5.37 0.22
C GLN A 93 -14.09 4.37 -0.58
N GLU A 94 -14.52 3.10 -0.65
CA GLU A 94 -13.85 2.09 -1.46
C GLU A 94 -13.82 2.48 -2.94
N ARG A 95 -14.93 3.01 -3.47
CA ARG A 95 -15.02 3.48 -4.85
C ARG A 95 -14.05 4.63 -5.10
N ARG A 96 -14.01 5.64 -4.21
CA ARG A 96 -13.10 6.78 -4.31
C ARG A 96 -11.64 6.33 -4.31
N VAL A 97 -11.24 5.49 -3.36
CA VAL A 97 -9.87 4.94 -3.31
C VAL A 97 -9.52 4.18 -4.59
N ARG A 98 -10.48 3.45 -5.16
CA ARG A 98 -10.30 2.72 -6.42
C ARG A 98 -10.05 3.66 -7.60
N GLU A 99 -10.76 4.79 -7.65
CA GLU A 99 -10.62 5.81 -8.68
C GLU A 99 -9.29 6.56 -8.52
N GLU A 100 -8.95 6.97 -7.32
CA GLU A 100 -7.76 7.74 -6.98
C GLU A 100 -6.48 6.89 -6.85
N ARG A 101 -6.57 5.56 -6.96
CA ARG A 101 -5.46 4.64 -6.73
C ARG A 101 -4.18 5.02 -7.47
N ARG A 102 -4.30 5.52 -8.71
CA ARG A 102 -3.12 5.89 -9.52
C ARG A 102 -2.40 7.08 -8.94
N ASP A 103 -3.16 8.05 -8.45
CA ASP A 103 -2.62 9.28 -7.89
C ASP A 103 -2.03 9.03 -6.51
N ILE A 104 -2.66 8.21 -5.69
CA ILE A 104 -2.12 7.75 -4.41
C ILE A 104 -0.77 7.05 -4.60
N LEU A 105 -0.67 6.12 -5.56
CA LEU A 105 0.59 5.41 -5.82
C LEU A 105 1.65 6.29 -6.48
N ARG A 106 1.25 7.35 -7.17
CA ARG A 106 2.18 8.37 -7.68
C ARG A 106 2.74 9.17 -6.52
N ALA A 107 1.89 9.68 -5.64
CA ALA A 107 2.30 10.42 -4.45
C ALA A 107 3.22 9.57 -3.54
N ALA A 108 2.90 8.30 -3.33
CA ALA A 108 3.76 7.40 -2.58
C ALA A 108 5.18 7.29 -3.18
N ARG A 109 5.30 7.21 -4.50
CA ARG A 109 6.60 7.18 -5.19
C ARG A 109 7.36 8.51 -5.08
N GLU A 110 6.65 9.63 -5.18
CA GLU A 110 7.24 10.96 -5.01
C GLU A 110 7.81 11.16 -3.60
N ILE A 111 7.11 10.69 -2.58
CA ILE A 111 7.59 10.71 -1.18
C ILE A 111 8.90 9.94 -1.04
N TYR A 112 9.00 8.76 -1.64
CA TYR A 112 10.22 7.97 -1.63
C TYR A 112 11.37 8.66 -2.34
N GLU A 113 11.10 9.22 -3.49
CA GLU A 113 12.11 9.92 -4.29
C GLU A 113 12.64 11.15 -3.54
N LEU A 114 11.77 11.90 -2.87
CA LEU A 114 12.16 13.03 -2.04
C LEU A 114 13.00 12.61 -0.83
N ASP A 115 12.65 11.51 -0.17
CA ASP A 115 13.45 11.00 0.97
C ASP A 115 14.84 10.53 0.51
N ARG A 116 14.90 9.88 -0.66
CA ARG A 116 16.18 9.50 -1.29
C ARG A 116 17.05 10.72 -1.62
N GLN A 117 16.47 11.72 -2.29
CA GLN A 117 17.18 12.96 -2.64
C GLN A 117 17.68 13.66 -1.39
N ARG A 118 16.85 13.75 -0.35
CA ARG A 118 17.26 14.30 0.95
C ARG A 118 18.46 13.55 1.55
N ALA A 119 18.44 12.23 1.50
CA ALA A 119 19.57 11.43 2.01
C ALA A 119 20.85 11.67 1.20
N GLU A 120 20.75 11.78 -0.13
CA GLU A 120 21.86 12.09 -1.02
C GLU A 120 22.44 13.49 -0.74
N GLU A 121 21.57 14.49 -0.56
CA GLU A 121 21.99 15.87 -0.21
C GLU A 121 22.69 15.92 1.16
N LEU A 122 22.17 15.24 2.16
CA LEU A 122 22.81 15.15 3.47
C LEU A 122 24.19 14.50 3.39
N ALA A 123 24.35 13.46 2.59
CA ALA A 123 25.64 12.83 2.36
C ALA A 123 26.66 13.78 1.65
N GLN A 124 26.16 14.59 0.70
CA GLN A 124 26.98 15.60 0.05
C GLN A 124 27.41 16.70 1.03
N ILE A 125 26.50 17.18 1.86
CA ILE A 125 26.81 18.17 2.90
C ILE A 125 27.91 17.64 3.82
N ALA A 126 27.76 16.43 4.36
CA ALA A 126 28.78 15.82 5.22
C ALA A 126 30.14 15.68 4.53
N LYS A 127 30.14 15.32 3.23
CA LYS A 127 31.39 15.26 2.45
C LYS A 127 32.06 16.63 2.28
N LEU A 128 31.27 17.68 2.02
CA LEU A 128 31.79 19.04 1.89
C LEU A 128 32.30 19.57 3.23
N GLU A 129 31.61 19.32 4.34
CA GLU A 129 32.07 19.68 5.68
C GLU A 129 33.40 19.03 6.01
N ASN A 130 33.59 17.73 5.76
CA ASN A 130 34.85 17.05 5.92
C ASN A 130 35.96 17.66 5.03
N SER A 131 35.60 18.06 3.80
CA SER A 131 36.57 18.72 2.90
C SER A 131 36.98 20.08 3.42
N ILE A 132 36.03 20.88 3.93
CA ILE A 132 36.30 22.18 4.55
C ILE A 132 37.22 21.99 5.77
N GLU A 133 36.90 21.04 6.64
CA GLU A 133 37.75 20.76 7.81
C GLU A 133 39.16 20.39 7.42
N SER A 134 39.35 19.53 6.42
CA SER A 134 40.67 19.16 5.92
C SER A 134 41.47 20.35 5.34
N LEU A 135 40.80 21.32 4.72
CA LEU A 135 41.43 22.52 4.16
C LEU A 135 41.69 23.58 5.23
N THR A 136 41.00 23.56 6.35
CA THR A 136 41.17 24.53 7.45
C THR A 136 42.60 24.49 8.01
N THR A 137 43.27 23.34 8.02
CA THR A 137 44.68 23.18 8.44
C THR A 137 45.66 23.92 7.55
N TRP A 138 45.26 24.23 6.30
CA TRP A 138 46.09 24.91 5.30
C TRP A 138 45.89 26.43 5.28
N LEU A 139 44.87 26.97 5.97
CA LEU A 139 44.58 28.42 6.00
C LEU A 139 45.69 29.27 6.61
N GLY A 140 46.55 28.67 7.45
CA GLY A 140 47.68 29.35 8.06
C GLY A 140 48.96 29.34 7.24
N LEU A 141 48.98 28.70 6.07
CA LEU A 141 50.15 28.60 5.20
C LEU A 141 50.13 29.73 4.18
N ASP A 142 51.02 30.67 4.33
CA ASP A 142 51.28 31.78 3.38
C ASP A 142 52.13 31.30 2.16
N VAL A 143 51.62 30.26 1.49
CA VAL A 143 52.26 29.69 0.29
C VAL A 143 51.32 29.94 -0.91
N PRO A 144 51.79 30.69 -1.93
CA PRO A 144 50.99 30.90 -3.14
C PRO A 144 50.76 29.58 -3.86
N MET A 145 49.50 29.13 -3.94
CA MET A 145 49.13 28.00 -4.79
C MET A 145 49.28 28.41 -6.26
N ARG A 146 50.14 27.71 -6.99
CA ARG A 146 50.30 27.81 -8.45
C ARG A 146 49.38 26.81 -9.14
#